data_6af0dfcce7bb0a8c07965fc3eb2e6738
#
_entry.id   6af0dfcce7bb0a8c07965fc3eb2e6738
#
_cell.length_a   1.000
_cell.length_b   1.000
_cell.length_c   1.000
_cell.angle_alpha   90.00
_cell.angle_beta   90.00
_cell.angle_gamma   90.00
#
_symmetry.space_group_name_H-M   'P 1'
#
loop_
_entity.id
_entity.type
_entity.pdbx_description
1 polymer ?
#
loop_
_entity_poly.entity_id
_entity_poly.type
_entity_poly.pdbx_seq_one_letter_code
_entity_poly.pdbx_strand_id
1 'polypeptide(L)'
;ICPLWQPSMEGGFDEWESRIGLGYVKVRGVKHELETEITFFVPTQEPCELWQIRIHDLSGRKRRLKLFCSIDPTLGAKRLACESPSLNFLRYFVTADRPEVEGHKLLGLTIQKKGEWWDGDPDLSSFFFLSGATRFDGSRRRFFGDMCQRVPRAIRGDCTNSEEGGDSITAALHAPVEVP
;
A
#
# COMPACT_ATOMS: atom_id res chain seq x y z
N ILE A 1 6.04 -7.09 10.90
CA ILE A 1 5.38 -6.16 11.83
C ILE A 1 4.58 -5.17 11.00
N CYS A 2 3.30 -4.99 11.29
CA CYS A 2 2.47 -3.97 10.65
C CYS A 2 1.61 -3.29 11.74
N PRO A 3 1.94 -2.08 12.19
CA PRO A 3 1.23 -1.42 13.27
C PRO A 3 -0.23 -1.10 12.97
N LEU A 4 -0.61 -1.07 11.68
CA LEU A 4 -1.98 -0.87 11.24
C LEU A 4 -2.90 -2.07 11.51
N TRP A 5 -2.34 -3.26 11.68
CA TRP A 5 -3.09 -4.51 11.84
C TRP A 5 -2.96 -5.12 13.23
N GLN A 6 -2.84 -4.28 14.21
CA GLN A 6 -2.66 -4.69 15.60
C GLN A 6 -3.63 -5.80 16.05
N PRO A 7 -4.94 -5.73 15.81
CA PRO A 7 -5.86 -6.77 16.29
C PRO A 7 -5.70 -8.13 15.59
N SER A 8 -5.06 -8.14 14.41
CA SER A 8 -4.92 -9.34 13.57
C SER A 8 -3.60 -10.07 13.79
N MET A 9 -2.67 -9.48 14.54
CA MET A 9 -1.37 -10.09 14.78
C MET A 9 -1.45 -11.14 15.89
N GLU A 10 -0.97 -12.34 15.58
CA GLU A 10 -0.80 -13.40 16.56
C GLU A 10 0.22 -12.94 17.62
N GLY A 11 -0.19 -12.98 18.89
CA GLY A 11 0.59 -12.49 20.00
C GLY A 11 0.60 -10.97 20.20
N GLY A 12 -0.13 -10.20 19.36
CA GLY A 12 -0.25 -8.75 19.48
C GLY A 12 1.07 -7.99 19.37
N PHE A 13 1.03 -6.70 19.70
CA PHE A 13 2.20 -5.84 19.93
C PHE A 13 2.57 -5.83 21.41
N ASP A 14 3.84 -5.61 21.71
CA ASP A 14 4.31 -5.38 23.08
C ASP A 14 3.85 -4.00 23.56
N GLU A 15 3.88 -3.00 22.65
CA GLU A 15 3.27 -1.69 22.81
C GLU A 15 2.55 -1.30 21.53
N TRP A 16 1.41 -0.64 21.65
CA TRP A 16 0.67 -0.11 20.51
C TRP A 16 -0.06 1.17 20.87
N GLU A 17 0.02 2.16 19.99
CA GLU A 17 -0.60 3.45 20.18
C GLU A 17 -1.11 4.00 18.83
N SER A 18 -2.27 4.65 18.87
CA SER A 18 -2.80 5.45 17.76
C SER A 18 -3.12 6.84 18.26
N ARG A 19 -2.67 7.85 17.52
CA ARG A 19 -2.95 9.27 17.78
C ARG A 19 -3.57 9.90 16.56
N ILE A 20 -4.69 10.59 16.76
CA ILE A 20 -5.39 11.35 15.73
C ILE A 20 -5.27 12.82 16.07
N GLY A 21 -4.71 13.60 15.16
CA GLY A 21 -4.61 15.05 15.25
C GLY A 21 -5.34 15.74 14.11
N LEU A 22 -5.32 17.08 14.11
CA LEU A 22 -5.83 17.85 12.98
C LEU A 22 -4.89 17.68 11.79
N GLY A 23 -5.37 16.96 10.75
CA GLY A 23 -4.64 16.75 9.50
C GLY A 23 -3.62 15.61 9.52
N TYR A 24 -3.54 14.81 10.58
CA TYR A 24 -2.69 13.62 10.59
C TYR A 24 -3.25 12.47 11.43
N VAL A 25 -2.86 11.27 11.09
CA VAL A 25 -3.02 10.07 11.92
C VAL A 25 -1.65 9.44 12.11
N LYS A 26 -1.31 9.11 13.35
CA LYS A 26 -0.06 8.45 13.69
C LYS A 26 -0.37 7.10 14.35
N VAL A 27 0.28 6.04 13.89
CA VAL A 27 0.20 4.70 14.49
C VAL A 27 1.60 4.22 14.81
N ARG A 28 1.81 3.82 16.06
CA ARG A 28 3.08 3.31 16.57
C ARG A 28 2.88 1.89 17.10
N GLY A 29 3.83 1.01 16.86
CA GLY A 29 3.84 -0.32 17.44
C GLY A 29 5.26 -0.80 17.72
N VAL A 30 5.43 -1.52 18.83
CA VAL A 30 6.68 -2.17 19.22
C VAL A 30 6.47 -3.69 19.21
N LYS A 31 7.35 -4.40 18.52
CA LYS A 31 7.37 -5.85 18.46
C LYS A 31 8.75 -6.36 18.06
N HIS A 32 9.21 -7.42 18.73
CA HIS A 32 10.53 -8.03 18.48
C HIS A 32 11.68 -7.03 18.56
N GLU A 33 11.63 -6.11 19.52
CA GLU A 33 12.60 -5.04 19.71
C GLU A 33 12.72 -4.10 18.51
N LEU A 34 11.67 -4.03 17.66
CA LEU A 34 11.52 -3.05 16.59
C LEU A 34 10.35 -2.13 16.91
N GLU A 35 10.63 -0.85 16.92
CA GLU A 35 9.61 0.19 16.93
C GLU A 35 9.31 0.60 15.49
N THR A 36 8.03 0.62 15.14
CA THR A 36 7.56 1.11 13.84
C THR A 36 6.53 2.19 14.08
N GLU A 37 6.71 3.32 13.43
CA GLU A 37 5.78 4.45 13.46
C GLU A 37 5.40 4.85 12.04
N ILE A 38 4.11 5.00 11.77
CA ILE A 38 3.60 5.51 10.51
C ILE A 38 2.79 6.76 10.81
N THR A 39 3.11 7.86 10.13
CA THR A 39 2.32 9.08 10.16
C THR A 39 1.71 9.31 8.79
N PHE A 40 0.38 9.39 8.74
CA PHE A 40 -0.39 9.72 7.55
C PHE A 40 -0.79 11.17 7.62
N PHE A 41 -0.62 11.92 6.54
CA PHE A 41 -1.13 13.27 6.43
C PHE A 41 -1.41 13.66 4.99
N VAL A 42 -2.35 14.57 4.81
CA VAL A 42 -2.74 15.13 3.52
C VAL A 42 -2.36 16.61 3.51
N PRO A 43 -1.44 17.03 2.62
CA PRO A 43 -1.14 18.44 2.45
C PRO A 43 -2.38 19.22 1.99
N THR A 44 -2.49 20.48 2.41
CA THR A 44 -3.67 21.30 2.11
C THR A 44 -3.76 21.77 0.65
N GLN A 45 -2.65 21.76 -0.07
CA GLN A 45 -2.57 22.32 -1.42
C GLN A 45 -2.36 21.23 -2.49
N GLU A 46 -2.02 20.01 -2.09
CA GLU A 46 -1.68 18.93 -3.02
C GLU A 46 -2.66 17.76 -2.88
N PRO A 47 -3.18 17.21 -3.98
CA PRO A 47 -4.10 16.08 -3.94
C PRO A 47 -3.37 14.76 -3.70
N CYS A 48 -2.61 14.66 -2.63
CA CYS A 48 -1.84 13.47 -2.27
C CYS A 48 -1.94 13.16 -0.78
N GLU A 49 -1.79 11.90 -0.43
CA GLU A 49 -1.57 11.44 0.93
C GLU A 49 -0.12 11.02 1.09
N LEU A 50 0.53 11.48 2.14
CA LEU A 50 1.91 11.17 2.46
C LEU A 50 1.99 10.25 3.68
N TRP A 51 2.80 9.21 3.57
CA TRP A 51 3.09 8.25 4.63
C TRP A 51 4.55 8.39 5.05
N GLN A 52 4.77 8.96 6.22
CA GLN A 52 6.10 8.96 6.82
C GLN A 52 6.25 7.70 7.67
N ILE A 53 7.18 6.83 7.29
CA ILE A 53 7.46 5.58 8.00
C ILE A 53 8.80 5.72 8.71
N ARG A 54 8.81 5.45 10.02
CA ARG A 54 10.01 5.40 10.85
C ARG A 54 10.16 4.00 11.42
N ILE A 55 11.36 3.47 11.38
CA ILE A 55 11.71 2.17 11.95
C ILE A 55 12.94 2.36 12.82
N HIS A 56 12.86 1.93 14.06
CA HIS A 56 13.93 2.03 15.04
C HIS A 56 14.18 0.68 15.69
N ASP A 57 15.44 0.25 15.73
CA ASP A 57 15.83 -0.95 16.44
C ASP A 57 16.15 -0.64 17.91
N LEU A 58 15.43 -1.29 18.80
CA LEU A 58 15.58 -1.11 20.25
C LEU A 58 16.64 -2.05 20.86
N SER A 59 17.12 -3.01 20.07
CA SER A 59 18.13 -3.97 20.52
C SER A 59 19.57 -3.50 20.34
N GLY A 60 19.78 -2.40 19.61
CA GLY A 60 21.12 -1.90 19.25
C GLY A 60 21.87 -2.76 18.24
N ARG A 61 21.16 -3.66 17.53
CA ARG A 61 21.73 -4.55 16.53
C ARG A 61 21.42 -4.04 15.13
N LYS A 62 22.37 -4.09 14.23
CA LYS A 62 22.10 -3.82 12.82
C LYS A 62 21.18 -4.88 12.25
N ARG A 63 20.08 -4.45 11.63
CA ARG A 63 19.13 -5.35 10.99
C ARG A 63 18.92 -4.98 9.53
N ARG A 64 18.72 -6.01 8.70
CA ARG A 64 18.24 -5.87 7.33
C ARG A 64 16.79 -6.30 7.29
N LEU A 65 15.93 -5.39 6.89
CA LEU A 65 14.49 -5.58 6.86
C LEU A 65 13.97 -5.43 5.43
N LYS A 66 12.80 -5.96 5.19
CA LYS A 66 12.02 -5.72 3.98
C LYS A 66 10.79 -4.90 4.37
N LEU A 67 10.67 -3.71 3.80
CA LEU A 67 9.48 -2.87 3.96
C LEU A 67 8.54 -3.11 2.79
N PHE A 68 7.30 -3.47 3.08
CA PHE A 68 6.24 -3.61 2.10
C PHE A 68 5.16 -2.57 2.41
N CYS A 69 4.82 -1.76 1.41
CA CYS A 69 3.68 -0.86 1.45
C CYS A 69 2.69 -1.29 0.39
N SER A 70 1.42 -1.37 0.72
CA SER A 70 0.38 -1.73 -0.24
C SER A 70 -0.92 -0.99 0.01
N ILE A 71 -1.61 -0.68 -1.08
CA ILE A 71 -2.97 -0.13 -1.08
C ILE A 71 -3.84 -0.96 -2.03
N ASP A 72 -5.12 -1.05 -1.71
CA ASP A 72 -6.14 -1.58 -2.62
C ASP A 72 -6.90 -0.38 -3.21
N PRO A 73 -6.53 0.08 -4.42
CA PRO A 73 -7.12 1.27 -5.01
C PRO A 73 -8.53 0.99 -5.52
N THR A 74 -9.44 1.92 -5.27
CA THR A 74 -10.83 1.83 -5.75
C THR A 74 -11.21 2.90 -6.77
N LEU A 75 -10.41 3.96 -6.89
CA LEU A 75 -10.57 5.08 -7.83
C LEU A 75 -12.04 5.53 -8.00
N GLY A 76 -12.71 5.84 -6.90
CA GLY A 76 -14.12 6.27 -6.91
C GLY A 76 -15.16 5.14 -6.94
N ALA A 77 -14.77 3.92 -7.29
CA ALA A 77 -15.69 2.78 -7.30
C ALA A 77 -16.31 2.49 -5.92
N LYS A 78 -15.65 2.88 -4.84
CA LYS A 78 -16.16 2.70 -3.48
C LYS A 78 -17.46 3.47 -3.23
N ARG A 79 -17.60 4.70 -3.74
CA ARG A 79 -18.83 5.48 -3.62
C ARG A 79 -20.01 4.73 -4.26
N LEU A 80 -19.80 4.26 -5.48
CA LEU A 80 -20.80 3.50 -6.22
C LEU A 80 -21.08 2.14 -5.55
N ALA A 81 -20.07 1.47 -5.04
CA ALA A 81 -20.24 0.19 -4.33
C ALA A 81 -20.99 0.34 -2.99
N CYS A 82 -20.90 1.49 -2.32
CA CYS A 82 -21.72 1.78 -1.14
C CYS A 82 -23.19 2.02 -1.48
N GLU A 83 -23.43 2.61 -2.64
CA GLU A 83 -24.79 2.86 -3.14
C GLU A 83 -25.43 1.59 -3.74
N SER A 84 -24.62 0.71 -4.31
CA SER A 84 -25.07 -0.58 -4.87
C SER A 84 -23.99 -1.66 -4.76
N PRO A 85 -24.20 -2.70 -3.97
CA PRO A 85 -23.26 -3.81 -3.85
C PRO A 85 -22.92 -4.50 -5.18
N SER A 86 -23.84 -4.45 -6.15
CA SER A 86 -23.63 -5.01 -7.49
C SER A 86 -22.55 -4.27 -8.31
N LEU A 87 -22.16 -3.06 -7.90
CA LEU A 87 -21.15 -2.27 -8.59
C LEU A 87 -19.70 -2.59 -8.12
N ASN A 88 -19.54 -3.56 -7.24
CA ASN A 88 -18.19 -4.03 -6.84
C ASN A 88 -17.33 -4.53 -8.01
N PHE A 89 -17.97 -4.92 -9.13
CA PHE A 89 -17.25 -5.31 -10.34
C PHE A 89 -16.47 -4.16 -11.00
N LEU A 90 -16.76 -2.91 -10.68
CA LEU A 90 -16.07 -1.75 -11.26
C LEU A 90 -14.56 -1.73 -10.97
N ARG A 91 -14.13 -2.38 -9.90
CA ARG A 91 -12.71 -2.57 -9.61
C ARG A 91 -11.96 -3.38 -10.68
N TYR A 92 -12.68 -4.17 -11.49
CA TYR A 92 -12.08 -4.93 -12.58
C TYR A 92 -11.65 -4.06 -13.77
N PHE A 93 -12.11 -2.82 -13.83
CA PHE A 93 -11.74 -1.86 -14.87
C PHE A 93 -10.55 -0.96 -14.49
N VAL A 94 -9.83 -1.30 -13.46
CA VAL A 94 -8.65 -0.58 -13.02
C VAL A 94 -7.39 -1.34 -13.43
N THR A 95 -6.37 -0.62 -13.86
CA THR A 95 -5.06 -1.20 -14.17
C THR A 95 -4.01 -0.64 -13.23
N ALA A 96 -2.99 -1.43 -12.94
CA ALA A 96 -1.82 -1.02 -12.19
C ALA A 96 -0.59 -1.25 -13.07
N ASP A 97 -0.05 -0.16 -13.60
CA ASP A 97 1.06 -0.13 -14.54
C ASP A 97 2.22 0.69 -13.97
N ARG A 98 3.42 0.48 -14.45
CA ARG A 98 4.56 1.33 -14.08
C ARG A 98 4.42 2.70 -14.73
N PRO A 99 4.56 3.79 -13.97
CA PRO A 99 4.55 5.13 -14.53
C PRO A 99 5.76 5.35 -15.42
N GLU A 100 5.52 6.03 -16.53
CA GLU A 100 6.56 6.46 -17.46
C GLU A 100 6.62 7.99 -17.49
N VAL A 101 7.80 8.53 -17.23
CA VAL A 101 8.06 9.97 -17.30
C VAL A 101 9.26 10.19 -18.21
N GLU A 102 9.09 11.00 -19.24
CA GLU A 102 10.15 11.31 -20.22
C GLU A 102 10.82 10.05 -20.82
N GLY A 103 10.05 9.00 -21.08
CA GLY A 103 10.56 7.73 -21.61
C GLY A 103 11.23 6.81 -20.61
N HIS A 104 11.27 7.18 -19.32
CA HIS A 104 11.83 6.37 -18.25
C HIS A 104 10.73 5.76 -17.38
N LYS A 105 10.72 4.43 -17.24
CA LYS A 105 9.81 3.75 -16.32
C LYS A 105 10.31 3.90 -14.88
N LEU A 106 9.53 4.62 -14.08
CA LEU A 106 9.82 4.82 -12.66
C LEU A 106 9.40 3.59 -11.83
N LEU A 107 9.99 3.44 -10.66
CA LEU A 107 9.58 2.42 -9.73
C LEU A 107 8.45 2.95 -8.83
N GLY A 108 7.26 2.68 -9.24
CA GLY A 108 6.00 3.05 -8.62
C GLY A 108 4.87 2.37 -9.39
N LEU A 109 3.65 2.64 -9.05
CA LEU A 109 2.48 2.14 -9.76
C LEU A 109 1.53 3.30 -10.07
N THR A 110 1.19 3.44 -11.33
CA THR A 110 0.08 4.27 -11.78
C THR A 110 -1.17 3.40 -11.83
N ILE A 111 -2.23 3.88 -11.24
CA ILE A 111 -3.49 3.20 -11.18
C ILE A 111 -4.46 4.02 -12.00
N GLN A 112 -4.95 3.41 -13.07
CA GLN A 112 -5.83 4.07 -14.02
C GLN A 112 -7.15 3.31 -14.10
N LYS A 113 -8.21 4.06 -14.20
CA LYS A 113 -9.52 3.57 -14.53
C LYS A 113 -9.67 3.42 -16.05
N LYS A 114 -10.10 2.27 -16.52
CA LYS A 114 -10.39 2.02 -17.93
C LYS A 114 -11.87 1.74 -18.12
N GLY A 115 -12.49 2.41 -19.11
CA GLY A 115 -13.87 2.17 -19.54
C GLY A 115 -14.78 3.39 -19.41
N GLU A 116 -15.75 3.48 -20.33
CA GLU A 116 -16.71 4.58 -20.47
C GLU A 116 -18.02 4.34 -19.70
N TRP A 117 -18.07 3.34 -18.83
CA TRP A 117 -19.32 2.78 -18.27
C TRP A 117 -19.91 3.52 -17.09
N TRP A 118 -19.32 4.59 -16.62
CA TRP A 118 -19.87 5.35 -15.50
C TRP A 118 -19.66 6.85 -15.60
N ASP A 119 -20.57 7.62 -15.02
CA ASP A 119 -20.49 9.07 -14.83
C ASP A 119 -19.33 9.44 -13.89
N GLY A 120 -18.13 9.28 -14.31
CA GLY A 120 -16.95 9.64 -13.56
C GLY A 120 -15.86 10.14 -14.50
N ASP A 121 -14.95 10.94 -13.98
CA ASP A 121 -13.82 11.44 -14.73
C ASP A 121 -13.04 10.26 -15.35
N PRO A 122 -13.05 10.08 -16.67
CA PRO A 122 -12.35 8.98 -17.35
C PRO A 122 -10.85 9.06 -17.16
N ASP A 123 -10.32 10.24 -16.87
CA ASP A 123 -8.90 10.51 -16.72
C ASP A 123 -8.43 10.38 -15.25
N LEU A 124 -9.30 9.90 -14.34
CA LEU A 124 -8.92 9.71 -12.96
C LEU A 124 -7.83 8.66 -12.86
N SER A 125 -6.64 9.12 -12.52
CA SER A 125 -5.47 8.30 -12.23
C SER A 125 -4.93 8.62 -10.85
N SER A 126 -4.33 7.65 -10.20
CA SER A 126 -3.55 7.86 -9.01
C SER A 126 -2.17 7.22 -9.13
N PHE A 127 -1.28 7.68 -8.30
CA PHE A 127 0.10 7.28 -8.32
C PHE A 127 0.50 6.80 -6.91
N PHE A 128 1.13 5.65 -6.84
CA PHE A 128 1.65 5.09 -5.60
C PHE A 128 3.17 4.93 -5.69
N PHE A 129 3.88 5.57 -4.78
CA PHE A 129 5.33 5.61 -4.75
C PHE A 129 5.86 5.30 -3.35
N LEU A 130 6.99 4.61 -3.28
CA LEU A 130 7.74 4.35 -2.05
C LEU A 130 9.22 4.69 -2.29
N SER A 131 9.76 5.59 -1.48
CA SER A 131 11.19 5.93 -1.55
C SER A 131 12.05 4.70 -1.27
N GLY A 132 13.08 4.48 -2.10
CA GLY A 132 13.96 3.32 -1.98
C GLY A 132 13.35 1.99 -2.42
N ALA A 133 12.16 2.00 -3.02
CA ALA A 133 11.57 0.78 -3.57
C ALA A 133 12.47 0.18 -4.64
N THR A 134 12.57 -1.15 -4.64
CA THR A 134 13.33 -1.93 -5.62
C THR A 134 12.45 -2.90 -6.40
N ARG A 135 11.27 -3.23 -5.88
CA ARG A 135 10.32 -4.15 -6.49
C ARG A 135 8.88 -3.69 -6.26
N PHE A 136 7.97 -4.22 -7.06
CA PHE A 136 6.54 -3.91 -7.01
C PHE A 136 5.69 -5.13 -7.39
N ASP A 137 4.39 -5.07 -7.06
CA ASP A 137 3.35 -5.92 -7.63
C ASP A 137 2.08 -5.09 -7.84
N GLY A 138 1.56 -5.11 -9.08
CA GLY A 138 0.26 -4.59 -9.45
C GLY A 138 -0.84 -5.64 -9.29
N SER A 139 -0.47 -6.90 -9.17
CA SER A 139 -1.38 -8.03 -9.03
C SER A 139 -1.62 -8.38 -7.56
N ARG A 140 -2.88 -8.31 -7.13
CA ARG A 140 -3.30 -8.75 -5.79
C ARG A 140 -2.96 -10.21 -5.54
N ARG A 141 -3.19 -11.07 -6.54
CA ARG A 141 -2.89 -12.50 -6.45
C ARG A 141 -1.40 -12.77 -6.29
N ARG A 142 -0.56 -12.00 -6.98
CA ARG A 142 0.90 -12.13 -6.85
C ARG A 142 1.38 -11.68 -5.49
N PHE A 143 0.87 -10.57 -4.98
CA PHE A 143 1.27 -10.01 -3.70
C PHE A 143 0.70 -10.80 -2.51
N PHE A 144 -0.61 -10.97 -2.45
CA PHE A 144 -1.27 -11.63 -1.30
C PHE A 144 -1.27 -13.15 -1.39
N GLY A 145 -1.20 -13.74 -2.59
CA GLY A 145 -1.40 -15.18 -2.80
C GLY A 145 -2.88 -15.54 -2.94
N ASP A 146 -3.19 -16.82 -2.72
CA ASP A 146 -4.57 -17.30 -2.76
C ASP A 146 -5.40 -16.69 -1.64
N MET A 147 -6.69 -16.51 -1.89
CA MET A 147 -7.63 -15.88 -0.97
C MET A 147 -7.55 -16.52 0.42
N CYS A 148 -7.55 -15.68 1.46
CA CYS A 148 -7.52 -16.05 2.88
C CYS A 148 -6.14 -16.18 3.55
N GLN A 149 -5.05 -15.83 2.93
CA GLN A 149 -3.78 -15.76 3.65
C GLN A 149 -3.74 -14.51 4.55
N ARG A 150 -3.55 -14.73 5.86
CA ARG A 150 -3.39 -13.63 6.84
C ARG A 150 -2.12 -12.81 6.60
N VAL A 151 -1.12 -13.43 6.00
CA VAL A 151 0.18 -12.82 5.71
C VAL A 151 0.38 -12.85 4.20
N PRO A 152 0.59 -11.71 3.54
CA PRO A 152 0.86 -11.68 2.11
C PRO A 152 2.01 -12.60 1.71
N ARG A 153 1.85 -13.32 0.59
CA ARG A 153 2.87 -14.24 0.07
C ARG A 153 4.21 -13.53 -0.18
N ALA A 154 4.17 -12.30 -0.68
CA ALA A 154 5.35 -11.50 -0.97
C ALA A 154 6.22 -11.25 0.27
N ILE A 155 5.66 -11.25 1.50
CA ILE A 155 6.43 -11.07 2.74
C ILE A 155 7.38 -12.25 2.98
N ARG A 156 7.03 -13.46 2.54
CA ARG A 156 7.90 -14.66 2.65
C ARG A 156 8.93 -14.77 1.52
N GLY A 157 8.68 -14.09 0.42
CA GLY A 157 9.55 -14.01 -0.74
C GLY A 157 9.89 -12.57 -1.08
N ASP A 158 9.50 -12.15 -2.28
CA ASP A 158 9.62 -10.78 -2.79
C ASP A 158 8.44 -10.46 -3.70
N CYS A 159 8.24 -9.17 -4.02
CA CYS A 159 7.40 -8.76 -5.12
C CYS A 159 7.94 -9.31 -6.45
N THR A 160 7.05 -9.62 -7.37
CA THR A 160 7.37 -10.30 -8.64
C THR A 160 7.50 -9.35 -9.81
N ASN A 161 7.36 -8.04 -9.58
CA ASN A 161 7.32 -6.97 -10.59
C ASN A 161 6.16 -7.17 -11.60
N SER A 162 5.01 -7.60 -11.11
CA SER A 162 3.82 -7.81 -11.93
C SER A 162 3.13 -6.50 -12.24
N GLU A 163 2.84 -6.28 -13.52
CA GLU A 163 1.88 -5.29 -14.02
C GLU A 163 0.58 -6.05 -14.29
N GLU A 164 -0.57 -5.53 -13.86
CA GLU A 164 -1.83 -6.25 -14.03
C GLU A 164 -2.99 -5.30 -14.28
N GLY A 165 -3.98 -5.79 -15.02
CA GLY A 165 -5.25 -5.12 -15.26
C GLY A 165 -6.40 -6.09 -15.14
N GLY A 166 -7.52 -5.63 -14.61
CA GLY A 166 -8.79 -6.33 -14.62
C GLY A 166 -9.14 -7.02 -13.32
N ASP A 167 -8.67 -8.19 -13.02
CA ASP A 167 -9.36 -9.05 -12.07
C ASP A 167 -9.09 -8.74 -10.59
N SER A 168 -7.93 -8.32 -10.23
CA SER A 168 -7.60 -8.09 -8.83
C SER A 168 -6.31 -7.31 -8.71
N ILE A 169 -6.42 -6.00 -8.78
CA ILE A 169 -5.27 -5.13 -8.62
C ILE A 169 -4.98 -4.81 -7.16
N THR A 170 -3.73 -4.61 -6.88
CA THR A 170 -3.20 -3.93 -5.71
C THR A 170 -2.06 -3.04 -6.16
N ALA A 171 -1.75 -2.02 -5.41
CA ALA A 171 -0.48 -1.34 -5.58
C ALA A 171 0.41 -1.72 -4.40
N ALA A 172 1.41 -2.53 -4.64
CA ALA A 172 2.35 -2.97 -3.63
C ALA A 172 3.79 -2.67 -4.04
N LEU A 173 4.55 -2.09 -3.13
CA LEU A 173 5.95 -1.71 -3.30
C LEU A 173 6.79 -2.33 -2.20
N HIS A 174 8.01 -2.72 -2.55
CA HIS A 174 8.98 -3.32 -1.64
C HIS A 174 10.28 -2.54 -1.66
N ALA A 175 10.76 -2.16 -0.47
CA ALA A 175 12.05 -1.53 -0.25
C ALA A 175 12.90 -2.33 0.76
N PRO A 176 14.18 -2.60 0.48
CA PRO A 176 15.12 -3.05 1.49
C PRO A 176 15.44 -1.89 2.43
N VAL A 177 15.49 -2.15 3.73
CA VAL A 177 15.79 -1.16 4.75
C VAL A 177 16.89 -1.69 5.67
N GLU A 178 17.91 -0.91 5.89
CA GLU A 178 18.93 -1.17 6.91
C GLU A 178 18.67 -0.27 8.11
N VAL A 179 18.53 -0.89 9.28
CA VAL A 179 18.33 -0.20 10.55
C VAL A 179 19.63 -0.34 11.35
N PRO A 180 20.24 0.78 11.77
CA PRO A 180 21.52 0.79 12.45
C PRO A 180 21.46 0.17 13.85
#